data_5b68ceb8803c0984d40f758ad0127e20
#
_entry.id   5b68ceb8803c0984d40f758ad0127e20
#
_cell.length_a   1.000
_cell.length_b   1.000
_cell.length_c   1.000
_cell.angle_alpha   90.00
_cell.angle_beta   90.00
_cell.angle_gamma   90.00
#
_symmetry.space_group_name_H-M   'P 1'
#
loop_
_entity.id
_entity.type
_entity.pdbx_description
1 polymer ?
#
loop_
_entity_poly.entity_id
_entity_poly.type
_entity_poly.pdbx_seq_one_letter_code
_entity_poly.pdbx_strand_id
1 'polypeptide(L)'
;VYEKAVAVSDYVYVATDDERIYNAVTAFGGRAVMTSEAHRSGTDRCYEAYTKVREMLHRSFDVVVNVQGDEPFIIPEQIESLIVRFEEPAVQIATLAKPFEKNDEIFDPNKVKVVFSDRRTALYFSRNPIPYCRGVERDAWLAKTPYYKHVGMYAYRPEILKAVTSIPQGIL
;
A
#
# COMPACT_ATOMS: atom_id res chain seq x y z
N VAL A 1 11.93 -5.05 5.52
CA VAL A 1 10.77 -4.13 5.59
C VAL A 1 10.84 -3.29 6.87
N TYR A 2 10.83 -3.89 8.06
CA TYR A 2 10.78 -3.17 9.35
C TYR A 2 11.87 -2.08 9.50
N GLU A 3 13.13 -2.42 9.28
CA GLU A 3 14.25 -1.47 9.36
C GLU A 3 14.11 -0.27 8.40
N LYS A 4 13.54 -0.50 7.21
CA LYS A 4 13.27 0.56 6.24
C LYS A 4 12.17 1.51 6.71
N ALA A 5 11.14 0.97 7.36
CA ALA A 5 10.06 1.77 7.90
C ALA A 5 10.51 2.59 9.14
N VAL A 6 11.33 1.99 10.01
CA VAL A 6 11.90 2.69 11.19
C VAL A 6 12.82 3.86 10.80
N ALA A 7 13.45 3.80 9.63
CA ALA A 7 14.22 4.94 9.11
C ALA A 7 13.36 6.19 8.83
N VAL A 8 12.03 6.02 8.69
CA VAL A 8 11.09 7.11 8.38
C VAL A 8 10.23 7.52 9.57
N SER A 9 9.93 6.61 10.49
CA SER A 9 9.03 6.86 11.60
C SER A 9 9.41 6.08 12.86
N ASP A 10 9.26 6.72 14.02
CA ASP A 10 9.40 6.07 15.32
C ASP A 10 8.22 5.15 15.67
N TYR A 11 7.11 5.22 14.93
CA TYR A 11 5.86 4.50 15.24
C TYR A 11 5.62 3.35 14.26
N VAL A 12 6.57 2.42 14.20
CA VAL A 12 6.49 1.24 13.34
C VAL A 12 6.17 0.01 14.18
N TYR A 13 5.18 -0.75 13.72
CA TYR A 13 4.73 -1.99 14.35
C TYR A 13 4.48 -3.06 13.29
N VAL A 14 4.92 -4.29 13.58
CA VAL A 14 4.55 -5.46 12.79
C VAL A 14 3.22 -6.00 13.31
N ALA A 15 2.18 -5.95 12.48
CA ALA A 15 0.88 -6.51 12.77
C ALA A 15 0.83 -7.97 12.33
N THR A 16 0.57 -8.88 13.25
CA THR A 16 0.58 -10.32 12.97
C THR A 16 -0.44 -11.06 13.83
N ASP A 17 -0.95 -12.19 13.35
CA ASP A 17 -1.74 -13.18 14.08
C ASP A 17 -0.90 -14.40 14.51
N ASP A 18 0.38 -14.45 14.14
CA ASP A 18 1.28 -15.58 14.37
C ASP A 18 2.30 -15.24 15.49
N GLU A 19 2.26 -16.01 16.58
CA GLU A 19 3.18 -15.84 17.72
C GLU A 19 4.65 -16.02 17.32
N ARG A 20 4.95 -16.84 16.32
CA ARG A 20 6.33 -17.03 15.84
C ARG A 20 6.86 -15.74 15.23
N ILE A 21 6.02 -15.02 14.47
CA ILE A 21 6.37 -13.71 13.89
C ILE A 21 6.51 -12.68 15.00
N TYR A 22 5.56 -12.64 15.93
CA TYR A 22 5.62 -11.73 17.08
C TYR A 22 6.93 -11.91 17.85
N ASN A 23 7.27 -13.15 18.22
CA ASN A 23 8.47 -13.49 18.97
C ASN A 23 9.76 -13.17 18.16
N ALA A 24 9.75 -13.44 16.86
CA ALA A 24 10.89 -13.12 16.00
C ALA A 24 11.13 -11.61 15.93
N VAL A 25 10.07 -10.80 15.81
CA VAL A 25 10.18 -9.33 15.76
C VAL A 25 10.69 -8.78 17.09
N THR A 26 10.16 -9.24 18.21
CA THR A 26 10.58 -8.79 19.54
C THR A 26 12.00 -9.23 19.87
N ALA A 27 12.45 -10.38 19.38
CA ALA A 27 13.79 -10.88 19.60
C ALA A 27 14.91 -9.98 19.02
N PHE A 28 14.63 -9.28 17.91
CA PHE A 28 15.56 -8.28 17.38
C PHE A 28 15.29 -6.85 17.87
N GLY A 29 14.42 -6.66 18.87
CA GLY A 29 14.08 -5.36 19.44
C GLY A 29 13.03 -4.58 18.63
N GLY A 30 12.38 -5.21 17.66
CA GLY A 30 11.28 -4.64 16.90
C GLY A 30 9.98 -4.59 17.71
N ARG A 31 9.05 -3.76 17.28
CA ARG A 31 7.72 -3.65 17.89
C ARG A 31 6.72 -4.45 17.09
N ALA A 32 5.95 -5.28 17.77
CA ALA A 32 4.89 -6.08 17.18
C ALA A 32 3.57 -5.89 17.93
N VAL A 33 2.46 -6.10 17.24
CA VAL A 33 1.12 -6.12 17.82
C VAL A 33 0.36 -7.35 17.30
N MET A 34 -0.19 -8.13 18.23
CA MET A 34 -1.04 -9.27 17.88
C MET A 34 -2.40 -8.77 17.42
N THR A 35 -2.87 -9.34 16.31
CA THR A 35 -4.14 -9.04 15.66
C THR A 35 -4.95 -10.31 15.43
N SER A 36 -6.23 -10.18 15.17
CA SER A 36 -7.12 -11.32 14.95
C SER A 36 -6.72 -12.14 13.72
N GLU A 37 -6.87 -13.46 13.82
CA GLU A 37 -6.75 -14.39 12.70
C GLU A 37 -7.92 -14.26 11.70
N ALA A 38 -9.04 -13.64 12.12
CA ALA A 38 -10.24 -13.52 11.30
C ALA A 38 -10.15 -12.47 10.19
N HIS A 39 -9.07 -11.69 10.14
CA HIS A 39 -8.90 -10.66 9.10
C HIS A 39 -8.73 -11.27 7.71
N ARG A 40 -9.55 -10.79 6.77
CA ARG A 40 -9.55 -11.22 5.37
C ARG A 40 -8.56 -10.45 4.50
N SER A 41 -8.12 -9.27 4.97
CA SER A 41 -7.21 -8.40 4.23
C SER A 41 -6.15 -7.78 5.14
N GLY A 42 -5.01 -7.39 4.53
CA GLY A 42 -3.99 -6.60 5.22
C GLY A 42 -4.50 -5.23 5.67
N THR A 43 -5.52 -4.68 5.03
CA THR A 43 -6.14 -3.40 5.39
C THR A 43 -6.94 -3.53 6.70
N ASP A 44 -7.72 -4.61 6.87
CA ASP A 44 -8.45 -4.89 8.12
C ASP A 44 -7.48 -5.08 9.29
N ARG A 45 -6.42 -5.87 9.07
CA ARG A 45 -5.34 -6.07 10.05
C ARG A 45 -4.65 -4.77 10.42
N CYS A 46 -4.37 -3.92 9.44
CA CYS A 46 -3.76 -2.61 9.65
C CYS A 46 -4.64 -1.71 10.52
N TYR A 47 -5.95 -1.72 10.32
CA TYR A 47 -6.88 -0.93 11.13
C TYR A 47 -6.94 -1.41 12.58
N GLU A 48 -6.99 -2.72 12.83
CA GLU A 48 -6.92 -3.27 14.21
C GLU A 48 -5.61 -2.89 14.87
N ALA A 49 -4.48 -3.08 14.17
CA ALA A 49 -3.17 -2.72 14.68
C ALA A 49 -3.08 -1.23 15.04
N TYR A 50 -3.55 -0.34 14.15
CA TYR A 50 -3.63 1.09 14.41
C TYR A 50 -4.44 1.40 15.68
N THR A 51 -5.61 0.77 15.85
CA THR A 51 -6.49 1.00 16.99
C THR A 51 -5.79 0.61 18.31
N LYS A 52 -5.18 -0.57 18.34
CA LYS A 52 -4.43 -1.07 19.51
C LYS A 52 -3.23 -0.16 19.86
N VAL A 53 -2.46 0.23 18.84
CA VAL A 53 -1.29 1.11 19.05
C VAL A 53 -1.71 2.49 19.53
N ARG A 54 -2.76 3.06 18.96
CA ARG A 54 -3.32 4.35 19.39
C ARG A 54 -3.74 4.32 20.86
N GLU A 55 -4.42 3.26 21.29
CA GLU A 55 -4.86 3.07 22.67
C GLU A 55 -3.67 2.86 23.62
N MET A 56 -2.72 2.01 23.24
CA MET A 56 -1.53 1.71 24.04
C MET A 56 -0.66 2.95 24.27
N LEU A 57 -0.55 3.82 23.27
CA LEU A 57 0.29 5.01 23.34
C LEU A 57 -0.47 6.26 23.80
N HIS A 58 -1.80 6.19 23.97
CA HIS A 58 -2.68 7.33 24.23
C HIS A 58 -2.43 8.50 23.27
N ARG A 59 -2.21 8.17 21.98
CA ARG A 59 -1.82 9.13 20.94
C ARG A 59 -2.66 8.97 19.68
N SER A 60 -3.02 10.10 19.04
CA SER A 60 -3.59 10.13 17.69
C SER A 60 -2.49 10.26 16.64
N PHE A 61 -2.78 9.78 15.44
CA PHE A 61 -1.92 9.88 14.27
C PHE A 61 -2.74 10.45 13.10
N ASP A 62 -2.11 11.25 12.26
CA ASP A 62 -2.76 11.88 11.10
C ASP A 62 -2.76 10.99 9.86
N VAL A 63 -1.78 10.06 9.79
CA VAL A 63 -1.58 9.17 8.66
C VAL A 63 -1.21 7.77 9.16
N VAL A 64 -1.82 6.75 8.57
CA VAL A 64 -1.48 5.33 8.78
C VAL A 64 -0.94 4.77 7.48
N VAL A 65 0.29 4.28 7.47
CA VAL A 65 0.91 3.65 6.30
C VAL A 65 0.86 2.14 6.47
N ASN A 66 0.22 1.46 5.52
CA ASN A 66 0.16 0.00 5.43
C ASN A 66 1.24 -0.50 4.46
N VAL A 67 2.31 -1.06 5.01
CA VAL A 67 3.41 -1.66 4.26
C VAL A 67 3.27 -3.17 4.31
N GLN A 68 3.24 -3.81 3.15
CA GLN A 68 3.13 -5.27 3.08
C GLN A 68 4.44 -5.94 3.49
N GLY A 69 4.37 -7.02 4.27
CA GLY A 69 5.54 -7.74 4.78
C GLY A 69 6.33 -8.49 3.69
N ASP A 70 5.68 -8.78 2.56
CA ASP A 70 6.24 -9.47 1.39
C ASP A 70 6.87 -8.53 0.34
N GLU A 71 7.04 -7.24 0.68
CA GLU A 71 7.70 -6.25 -0.16
C GLU A 71 9.14 -5.93 0.36
N PRO A 72 10.10 -6.86 0.25
CA PRO A 72 11.42 -6.70 0.88
C PRO A 72 12.28 -5.60 0.26
N PHE A 73 11.94 -5.16 -0.96
CA PHE A 73 12.71 -4.18 -1.75
C PHE A 73 12.21 -2.74 -1.63
N ILE A 74 11.31 -2.45 -0.68
CA ILE A 74 10.92 -1.08 -0.40
C ILE A 74 12.13 -0.24 0.03
N ILE A 75 12.07 1.05 -0.27
CA ILE A 75 13.05 2.04 0.19
C ILE A 75 12.34 3.11 1.03
N PRO A 76 13.03 3.74 2.00
CA PRO A 76 12.44 4.75 2.88
C PRO A 76 11.72 5.87 2.13
N GLU A 77 12.29 6.34 1.04
CA GLU A 77 11.78 7.43 0.19
C GLU A 77 10.39 7.13 -0.39
N GLN A 78 10.05 5.86 -0.57
CA GLN A 78 8.70 5.46 -1.00
C GLN A 78 7.68 5.71 0.10
N ILE A 79 8.02 5.42 1.35
CA ILE A 79 7.16 5.67 2.52
C ILE A 79 7.00 7.19 2.72
N GLU A 80 8.09 7.94 2.68
CA GLU A 80 8.09 9.41 2.78
C GLU A 80 7.22 10.03 1.70
N SER A 81 7.35 9.56 0.46
CA SER A 81 6.56 10.06 -0.67
C SER A 81 5.05 9.86 -0.51
N LEU A 82 4.62 8.83 0.22
CA LEU A 82 3.22 8.64 0.59
C LEU A 82 2.80 9.63 1.67
N ILE A 83 3.58 9.76 2.73
CA ILE A 83 3.26 10.60 3.90
C ILE A 83 3.12 12.06 3.48
N VAL A 84 4.04 12.56 2.68
CA VAL A 84 4.05 13.95 2.19
C VAL A 84 2.79 14.33 1.40
N ARG A 85 2.09 13.35 0.80
CA ARG A 85 0.83 13.62 0.10
C ARG A 85 -0.27 14.14 1.04
N PHE A 86 -0.21 13.82 2.33
CA PHE A 86 -1.21 14.21 3.31
C PHE A 86 -1.02 15.63 3.87
N GLU A 87 0.00 16.36 3.44
CA GLU A 87 0.08 17.82 3.58
C GLU A 87 -1.07 18.51 2.81
N GLU A 88 -1.56 17.89 1.75
CA GLU A 88 -2.78 18.28 1.04
C GLU A 88 -4.00 17.77 1.84
N PRO A 89 -4.85 18.66 2.42
CA PRO A 89 -5.99 18.24 3.24
C PRO A 89 -7.02 17.37 2.52
N ALA A 90 -7.14 17.52 1.20
CA ALA A 90 -8.07 16.75 0.37
C ALA A 90 -7.63 15.29 0.17
N VAL A 91 -6.37 14.95 0.45
CA VAL A 91 -5.86 13.59 0.29
C VAL A 91 -6.34 12.73 1.45
N GLN A 92 -7.09 11.69 1.11
CA GLN A 92 -7.67 10.72 2.04
C GLN A 92 -6.96 9.37 1.99
N ILE A 93 -6.57 8.93 0.78
CA ILE A 93 -5.83 7.69 0.51
C ILE A 93 -4.73 8.02 -0.49
N ALA A 94 -3.54 7.50 -0.26
CA ALA A 94 -2.44 7.55 -1.21
C ALA A 94 -1.88 6.15 -1.46
N THR A 95 -1.41 5.90 -2.68
CA THR A 95 -0.70 4.69 -3.06
C THR A 95 0.37 5.03 -4.09
N LEU A 96 1.21 4.06 -4.44
CA LEU A 96 2.33 4.27 -5.34
C LEU A 96 2.08 3.66 -6.72
N ALA A 97 2.62 4.32 -7.73
CA ALA A 97 2.69 3.80 -9.09
C ALA A 97 4.10 3.96 -9.64
N LYS A 98 4.59 2.94 -10.34
CA LYS A 98 5.89 2.95 -11.03
C LYS A 98 5.69 2.75 -12.53
N PRO A 99 6.38 3.49 -13.42
CA PRO A 99 6.38 3.20 -14.84
C PRO A 99 6.84 1.77 -15.12
N PHE A 100 6.25 1.12 -16.12
CA PHE A 100 6.82 -0.10 -16.69
C PHE A 100 8.06 0.24 -17.50
N GLU A 101 9.08 -0.60 -17.41
CA GLU A 101 10.35 -0.46 -18.14
C GLU A 101 10.45 -1.47 -19.28
N LYS A 102 9.68 -2.55 -19.22
CA LYS A 102 9.67 -3.63 -20.22
C LYS A 102 8.26 -3.84 -20.76
N ASN A 103 8.18 -3.98 -22.07
CA ASN A 103 6.89 -4.10 -22.75
C ASN A 103 6.14 -5.39 -22.41
N ASP A 104 6.83 -6.51 -22.27
CA ASP A 104 6.27 -7.81 -21.90
C ASP A 104 5.63 -7.82 -20.51
N GLU A 105 6.17 -7.03 -19.59
CA GLU A 105 5.63 -6.90 -18.23
C GLU A 105 4.22 -6.29 -18.18
N ILE A 106 3.82 -5.52 -19.20
CA ILE A 106 2.46 -4.93 -19.27
C ILE A 106 1.40 -6.03 -19.34
N PHE A 107 1.74 -7.18 -19.93
CA PHE A 107 0.82 -8.30 -20.14
C PHE A 107 0.83 -9.32 -18.98
N ASP A 108 1.72 -9.14 -17.99
CA ASP A 108 1.76 -9.98 -16.79
C ASP A 108 0.56 -9.66 -15.89
N PRO A 109 -0.39 -10.58 -15.64
CA PRO A 109 -1.54 -10.35 -14.79
C PRO A 109 -1.20 -10.17 -13.31
N ASN A 110 0.00 -10.56 -12.88
CA ASN A 110 0.46 -10.35 -11.50
C ASN A 110 0.92 -8.90 -11.24
N LYS A 111 1.19 -8.15 -12.30
CA LYS A 111 1.54 -6.73 -12.23
C LYS A 111 0.30 -5.88 -12.50
N VAL A 112 -0.35 -5.43 -11.45
CA VAL A 112 -1.57 -4.60 -11.58
C VAL A 112 -1.23 -3.28 -12.26
N LYS A 113 -1.98 -2.95 -13.32
CA LYS A 113 -1.89 -1.66 -14.04
C LYS A 113 -2.78 -0.63 -13.36
N VAL A 114 -2.38 0.62 -13.38
CA VAL A 114 -3.16 1.74 -12.90
C VAL A 114 -3.18 2.87 -13.93
N VAL A 115 -4.36 3.44 -14.14
CA VAL A 115 -4.53 4.69 -14.88
C VAL A 115 -4.98 5.79 -13.93
N PHE A 116 -4.50 6.99 -14.15
CA PHE A 116 -4.78 8.13 -13.29
C PHE A 116 -4.95 9.41 -14.14
N SER A 117 -5.62 10.39 -13.55
CA SER A 117 -5.84 11.71 -14.14
C SER A 117 -4.56 12.56 -14.12
N ASP A 118 -4.58 13.70 -14.82
CA ASP A 118 -3.50 14.70 -14.78
C ASP A 118 -3.23 15.22 -13.36
N ARG A 119 -4.22 15.14 -12.47
CA ARG A 119 -4.09 15.47 -11.05
C ARG A 119 -3.52 14.32 -10.20
N ARG A 120 -3.07 13.22 -10.87
CA ARG A 120 -2.57 12.01 -10.22
C ARG A 120 -3.59 11.29 -9.32
N THR A 121 -4.87 11.49 -9.57
CA THR A 121 -5.93 10.72 -8.93
C THR A 121 -6.13 9.41 -9.68
N ALA A 122 -6.00 8.27 -8.99
CA ALA A 122 -6.24 6.96 -9.60
C ALA A 122 -7.69 6.85 -10.07
N LEU A 123 -7.89 6.38 -11.31
CA LEU A 123 -9.19 6.24 -11.93
C LEU A 123 -9.62 4.77 -11.99
N TYR A 124 -8.67 3.87 -12.27
CA TYR A 124 -8.96 2.44 -12.35
C TYR A 124 -7.70 1.59 -12.21
N PHE A 125 -7.84 0.43 -11.58
CA PHE A 125 -6.82 -0.60 -11.47
C PHE A 125 -7.26 -1.84 -12.23
N SER A 126 -6.34 -2.49 -12.96
CA SER A 126 -6.66 -3.68 -13.75
C SER A 126 -5.50 -4.66 -13.81
N ARG A 127 -5.81 -5.96 -13.78
CA ARG A 127 -4.85 -7.00 -14.12
C ARG A 127 -4.61 -7.08 -15.61
N ASN A 128 -5.61 -6.71 -16.44
CA ASN A 128 -5.45 -6.57 -17.87
C ASN A 128 -4.66 -5.30 -18.23
N PRO A 129 -4.00 -5.26 -19.39
CA PRO A 129 -3.36 -4.04 -19.89
C PRO A 129 -4.36 -2.90 -20.08
N ILE A 130 -4.11 -1.77 -19.44
CA ILE A 130 -4.83 -0.52 -19.62
C ILE A 130 -3.84 0.65 -19.67
N PRO A 131 -4.04 1.66 -20.60
CA PRO A 131 -5.05 1.71 -21.65
C PRO A 131 -4.77 0.72 -22.79
N TYR A 132 -5.77 0.41 -23.62
CA TYR A 132 -5.59 -0.39 -24.82
C TYR A 132 -5.01 0.45 -25.96
N CYS A 133 -3.96 -0.02 -26.61
CA CYS A 133 -3.35 0.62 -27.78
C CYS A 133 -3.93 0.08 -29.09
N ARG A 134 -4.99 0.75 -29.59
CA ARG A 134 -5.62 0.36 -30.86
C ARG A 134 -4.68 0.59 -32.05
N GLY A 135 -4.55 -0.40 -32.93
CA GLY A 135 -3.75 -0.29 -34.17
C GLY A 135 -2.24 -0.30 -33.97
N VAL A 136 -1.79 -0.73 -32.78
CA VAL A 136 -0.38 -0.89 -32.45
C VAL A 136 -0.13 -2.34 -32.06
N GLU A 137 0.93 -2.95 -32.61
CA GLU A 137 1.35 -4.29 -32.23
C GLU A 137 1.76 -4.32 -30.74
N ARG A 138 1.52 -5.46 -30.06
CA ARG A 138 1.71 -5.60 -28.61
C ARG A 138 3.14 -5.30 -28.14
N ASP A 139 4.14 -5.61 -28.95
CA ASP A 139 5.55 -5.37 -28.66
C ASP A 139 5.96 -3.88 -28.69
N ALA A 140 5.10 -3.03 -29.27
CA ALA A 140 5.32 -1.59 -29.40
C ALA A 140 4.47 -0.72 -28.44
N TRP A 141 3.66 -1.34 -27.55
CA TRP A 141 2.74 -0.57 -26.68
C TRP A 141 3.43 0.40 -25.75
N LEU A 142 4.51 -0.04 -25.09
CA LEU A 142 5.24 0.82 -24.14
C LEU A 142 5.94 1.99 -24.84
N ALA A 143 6.39 1.81 -26.09
CA ALA A 143 6.96 2.88 -26.88
C ALA A 143 5.92 3.94 -27.31
N LYS A 144 4.63 3.54 -27.38
CA LYS A 144 3.54 4.42 -27.81
C LYS A 144 2.89 5.17 -26.63
N THR A 145 2.76 4.53 -25.47
CA THR A 145 2.01 5.06 -24.32
C THR A 145 2.68 4.60 -23.04
N PRO A 146 2.87 5.50 -22.05
CA PRO A 146 3.39 5.10 -20.74
C PRO A 146 2.36 4.22 -20.02
N TYR A 147 2.83 3.11 -19.47
CA TYR A 147 2.07 2.24 -18.59
C TYR A 147 2.63 2.32 -17.18
N TYR A 148 1.75 2.23 -16.18
CA TYR A 148 2.14 2.28 -14.78
C TYR A 148 1.68 1.03 -14.04
N LYS A 149 2.59 0.42 -13.28
CA LYS A 149 2.24 -0.63 -12.34
C LYS A 149 1.95 -0.03 -10.97
N HIS A 150 0.90 -0.50 -10.35
CA HIS A 150 0.60 -0.23 -8.97
C HIS A 150 1.59 -0.94 -8.04
N VAL A 151 2.03 -0.25 -7.00
CA VAL A 151 2.82 -0.81 -5.89
C VAL A 151 1.93 -0.86 -4.66
N GLY A 152 1.76 -2.05 -4.10
CA GLY A 152 0.76 -2.38 -3.07
C GLY A 152 0.98 -1.76 -1.68
N MET A 153 1.58 -0.58 -1.61
CA MET A 153 1.74 0.20 -0.38
C MET A 153 0.70 1.31 -0.35
N TYR A 154 0.04 1.48 0.79
CA TYR A 154 -1.02 2.47 0.95
C TYR A 154 -0.83 3.31 2.20
N ALA A 155 -1.24 4.57 2.11
CA ALA A 155 -1.39 5.44 3.27
C ALA A 155 -2.83 5.98 3.34
N TYR A 156 -3.33 6.20 4.55
CA TYR A 156 -4.72 6.57 4.82
C TYR A 156 -4.80 7.64 5.90
N ARG A 157 -5.82 8.51 5.81
CA ARG A 157 -6.35 9.15 7.00
C ARG A 157 -6.99 8.08 7.90
N PRO A 158 -6.84 8.11 9.22
CA PRO A 158 -7.35 7.06 10.11
C PRO A 158 -8.86 6.80 10.01
N GLU A 159 -9.65 7.86 9.87
CA GLU A 159 -11.10 7.78 9.68
C GLU A 159 -11.48 7.12 8.35
N ILE A 160 -10.67 7.32 7.32
CA ILE A 160 -10.87 6.70 6.01
C ILE A 160 -10.44 5.22 6.05
N LEU A 161 -9.34 4.89 6.74
CA LEU A 161 -8.97 3.50 6.95
C LEU A 161 -10.10 2.74 7.64
N LYS A 162 -10.71 3.32 8.68
CA LYS A 162 -11.90 2.76 9.33
C LYS A 162 -13.07 2.58 8.34
N ALA A 163 -13.37 3.61 7.55
CA ALA A 163 -14.47 3.56 6.60
C ALA A 163 -14.27 2.45 5.55
N VAL A 164 -13.05 2.31 5.01
CA VAL A 164 -12.71 1.28 4.01
C VAL A 164 -12.92 -0.13 4.56
N THR A 165 -12.54 -0.40 5.82
CA THR A 165 -12.74 -1.73 6.45
C THR A 165 -14.21 -2.04 6.72
N SER A 166 -15.09 -1.04 6.67
CA SER A 166 -16.54 -1.19 6.89
C SER A 166 -17.33 -1.33 5.59
N ILE A 167 -16.68 -1.18 4.44
CA ILE A 167 -17.35 -1.29 3.12
C ILE A 167 -17.65 -2.77 2.86
N PRO A 168 -18.92 -3.12 2.57
CA PRO A 168 -19.24 -4.49 2.18
C PRO A 168 -18.56 -4.87 0.88
N GLN A 169 -18.25 -6.15 0.71
CA GLN A 169 -17.64 -6.65 -0.52
C GLN A 169 -18.50 -6.27 -1.74
N GLY A 170 -17.88 -5.63 -2.73
CA GLY A 170 -18.52 -5.29 -4.00
C GLY A 170 -18.73 -6.50 -4.92
N ILE A 171 -19.29 -6.24 -6.08
CA ILE A 171 -19.51 -7.26 -7.13
C ILE A 171 -18.18 -7.61 -7.84
N LEU A 172 -17.19 -6.74 -7.83
CA LEU A 172 -15.87 -6.91 -8.45
C LEU A 172 -14.83 -7.29 -7.41
#